data_b4346be6db51e0e45d54272871d9bf8c
#
_entry.id   b4346be6db51e0e45d54272871d9bf8c
#
_cell.length_a   1.000
_cell.length_b   1.000
_cell.length_c   1.000
_cell.angle_alpha   90.00
_cell.angle_beta   90.00
_cell.angle_gamma   90.00
#
_symmetry.space_group_name_H-M   'P 1'
#
loop_
_entity.id
_entity.type
_entity.pdbx_description
1 polymer ?
#
loop_
_entity_poly.entity_id
_entity_poly.type
_entity_poly.pdbx_seq_one_letter_code
_entity_poly.pdbx_strand_id
1 'polypeptide(L)'
;MFRDFINKLNDRDSSDLVFNPYKDKRVANDLKIYLEYILKNQNNFVLLIGEAPGYAGCKITGIPFTSGDTINNSRLSVFTGIKNKLFLNTIEAEKTATIVWDYLENKKKLPVFWNSFPFHPHDIGDQLSNRAPSNDEIEEGKFYIKKLIE
;
A
#
# COMPACT_ATOMS: atom_id res chain seq x y z
N MET A 1 5.75 -10.10 13.16
CA MET A 1 6.61 -8.91 13.03
C MET A 1 5.76 -7.65 12.92
N PHE A 2 4.85 -7.47 11.94
CA PHE A 2 4.12 -6.20 11.70
C PHE A 2 2.81 -5.98 12.46
N ARG A 3 2.47 -6.78 13.47
CA ARG A 3 1.16 -6.69 14.13
C ARG A 3 0.89 -5.31 14.76
N ASP A 4 1.87 -4.77 15.44
CA ASP A 4 1.77 -3.48 16.12
C ASP A 4 1.65 -2.32 15.12
N PHE A 5 2.44 -2.38 14.05
CA PHE A 5 2.36 -1.43 12.93
C PHE A 5 0.97 -1.43 12.27
N ILE A 6 0.42 -2.61 11.96
CA ILE A 6 -0.92 -2.76 11.38
C ILE A 6 -2.01 -2.23 12.34
N ASN A 7 -1.88 -2.49 13.64
CA ASN A 7 -2.82 -1.93 14.62
C ASN A 7 -2.81 -0.40 14.60
N LYS A 8 -1.63 0.24 14.54
CA LYS A 8 -1.51 1.70 14.45
C LYS A 8 -2.17 2.28 13.20
N LEU A 9 -2.06 1.61 12.07
CA LEU A 9 -2.77 2.01 10.85
C LEU A 9 -4.30 1.88 11.03
N ASN A 10 -4.75 0.80 11.64
CA ASN A 10 -6.17 0.57 11.88
C ASN A 10 -6.78 1.55 12.90
N ASP A 11 -6.02 2.03 13.87
CA ASP A 11 -6.49 2.93 14.93
C ASP A 11 -6.92 4.30 14.42
N ARG A 12 -6.32 4.77 13.32
CA ARG A 12 -6.64 6.07 12.74
C ARG A 12 -8.03 6.06 12.09
N ASP A 13 -8.92 6.97 12.47
CA ASP A 13 -10.26 7.08 11.89
C ASP A 13 -10.25 7.76 10.53
N SER A 14 -11.21 7.42 9.67
CA SER A 14 -11.49 8.16 8.44
C SER A 14 -12.14 9.52 8.78
N SER A 15 -12.05 10.46 7.85
CA SER A 15 -12.69 11.78 7.93
C SER A 15 -13.36 12.13 6.61
N ASP A 16 -13.95 13.32 6.52
CA ASP A 16 -14.58 13.81 5.28
C ASP A 16 -13.58 14.05 4.13
N LEU A 17 -12.27 14.08 4.42
CA LEU A 17 -11.19 14.33 3.48
C LEU A 17 -10.21 13.18 3.35
N VAL A 18 -10.30 12.16 4.21
CA VAL A 18 -9.34 11.06 4.26
C VAL A 18 -10.04 9.75 4.53
N PHE A 19 -9.88 8.81 3.63
CA PHE A 19 -10.34 7.44 3.81
C PHE A 19 -9.19 6.55 4.31
N ASN A 20 -9.43 5.80 5.38
CA ASN A 20 -8.47 4.82 5.88
C ASN A 20 -8.81 3.41 5.36
N PRO A 21 -8.08 2.87 4.37
CA PRO A 21 -8.33 1.52 3.84
C PRO A 21 -8.09 0.43 4.89
N TYR A 22 -7.25 0.68 5.89
CA TYR A 22 -6.87 -0.30 6.90
C TYR A 22 -7.91 -0.48 8.02
N LYS A 23 -9.02 0.29 8.01
CA LYS A 23 -10.20 -0.01 8.83
C LYS A 23 -10.84 -1.35 8.45
N ASP A 24 -10.73 -1.75 7.18
CA ASP A 24 -11.04 -3.13 6.79
C ASP A 24 -9.89 -4.05 7.21
N LYS A 25 -10.17 -4.92 8.18
CA LYS A 25 -9.18 -5.86 8.72
C LYS A 25 -8.61 -6.82 7.67
N ARG A 26 -9.34 -7.07 6.57
CA ARG A 26 -8.89 -7.91 5.46
C ARG A 26 -7.81 -7.19 4.66
N VAL A 27 -8.05 -5.93 4.32
CA VAL A 27 -7.09 -5.04 3.64
C VAL A 27 -5.84 -4.84 4.50
N ALA A 28 -6.02 -4.60 5.79
CA ALA A 28 -4.92 -4.48 6.74
C ALA A 28 -4.08 -5.78 6.82
N ASN A 29 -4.73 -6.95 6.78
CA ASN A 29 -4.05 -8.23 6.75
C ASN A 29 -3.30 -8.47 5.42
N ASP A 30 -3.84 -8.03 4.30
CA ASP A 30 -3.17 -8.13 2.99
C ASP A 30 -1.87 -7.33 2.97
N LEU A 31 -1.86 -6.11 3.53
CA LEU A 31 -0.64 -5.34 3.73
C LEU A 31 0.37 -6.11 4.60
N LYS A 32 -0.09 -6.70 5.70
CA LYS A 32 0.78 -7.49 6.59
C LYS A 32 1.42 -8.66 5.84
N ILE A 33 0.64 -9.42 5.08
CA ILE A 33 1.13 -10.57 4.29
C ILE A 33 2.19 -10.09 3.29
N TYR A 34 1.94 -8.98 2.58
CA TYR A 34 2.89 -8.40 1.65
C TYR A 34 4.20 -8.01 2.31
N LEU A 35 4.16 -7.25 3.41
CA LEU A 35 5.35 -6.80 4.12
C LEU A 35 6.16 -7.97 4.70
N GLU A 36 5.50 -8.96 5.29
CA GLU A 36 6.16 -10.16 5.80
C GLU A 36 6.83 -10.97 4.70
N TYR A 37 6.22 -11.04 3.51
CA TYR A 37 6.80 -11.77 2.38
C TYR A 37 8.00 -11.04 1.78
N ILE A 38 7.84 -9.74 1.47
CA ILE A 38 8.89 -8.99 0.77
C ILE A 38 10.13 -8.77 1.64
N LEU A 39 9.96 -8.70 2.96
CA LEU A 39 11.06 -8.47 3.91
C LEU A 39 11.68 -9.76 4.47
N LYS A 40 11.03 -10.91 4.30
CA LYS A 40 11.46 -12.18 4.90
C LYS A 40 12.92 -12.55 4.64
N ASN A 41 13.45 -12.20 3.47
CA ASN A 41 14.78 -12.60 3.01
C ASN A 41 15.68 -11.39 2.65
N GLN A 42 15.37 -10.22 3.19
CA GLN A 42 16.11 -8.98 2.90
C GLN A 42 16.74 -8.43 4.18
N ASN A 43 18.06 -8.58 4.32
CA ASN A 43 18.80 -7.93 5.42
C ASN A 43 18.92 -6.40 5.20
N ASN A 44 18.94 -5.98 3.93
CA ASN A 44 18.96 -4.58 3.53
C ASN A 44 17.93 -4.40 2.40
N PHE A 45 16.99 -3.51 2.57
CA PHE A 45 15.99 -3.18 1.56
C PHE A 45 16.07 -1.70 1.18
N VAL A 46 15.58 -1.40 -0.03
CA VAL A 46 15.35 -0.03 -0.49
C VAL A 46 13.88 0.27 -0.25
N LEU A 47 13.60 1.35 0.46
CA LEU A 47 12.24 1.87 0.64
C LEU A 47 11.99 2.94 -0.42
N LEU A 48 11.02 2.71 -1.29
CA LEU A 48 10.54 3.71 -2.25
C LEU A 48 9.24 4.30 -1.71
N ILE A 49 9.25 5.63 -1.52
CA ILE A 49 8.13 6.35 -0.93
C ILE A 49 7.40 7.12 -2.04
N GLY A 50 6.14 6.78 -2.25
CA GLY A 50 5.20 7.56 -3.04
C GLY A 50 4.48 8.61 -2.22
N GLU A 51 3.50 9.26 -2.83
CA GLU A 51 2.76 10.35 -2.20
C GLU A 51 1.67 9.83 -1.26
N ALA A 52 0.64 9.21 -1.82
CA ALA A 52 -0.52 8.70 -1.09
C ALA A 52 -1.25 7.61 -1.91
N PRO A 53 -2.14 6.80 -1.29
CA PRO A 53 -2.96 5.82 -1.98
C PRO A 53 -3.90 6.44 -3.00
N GLY A 54 -3.82 6.01 -4.27
CA GLY A 54 -4.81 6.33 -5.30
C GLY A 54 -6.10 5.52 -5.13
N TYR A 55 -7.23 6.08 -5.59
CA TYR A 55 -8.56 5.48 -5.40
C TYR A 55 -8.75 4.12 -6.08
N ALA A 56 -8.11 3.89 -7.23
CA ALA A 56 -8.23 2.64 -8.02
C ALA A 56 -7.19 1.57 -7.65
N GLY A 57 -6.20 1.92 -6.85
CA GLY A 57 -5.07 1.03 -6.50
C GLY A 57 -4.98 0.76 -5.00
N CYS A 58 -4.03 1.36 -4.35
CA CYS A 58 -3.69 1.12 -2.94
C CYS A 58 -4.85 1.37 -1.97
N LYS A 59 -5.78 2.31 -2.26
CA LYS A 59 -7.00 2.49 -1.46
C LYS A 59 -7.80 1.19 -1.35
N ILE A 60 -7.81 0.37 -2.42
CA ILE A 60 -8.59 -0.87 -2.47
C ILE A 60 -7.76 -2.05 -1.94
N THR A 61 -6.52 -2.19 -2.39
CA THR A 61 -5.67 -3.34 -2.05
C THR A 61 -4.98 -3.21 -0.69
N GLY A 62 -4.81 -1.98 -0.20
CA GLY A 62 -3.98 -1.67 0.96
C GLY A 62 -2.47 -1.80 0.74
N ILE A 63 -2.04 -2.27 -0.43
CA ILE A 63 -0.63 -2.46 -0.78
C ILE A 63 -0.18 -1.29 -1.66
N PRO A 64 0.84 -0.51 -1.24
CA PRO A 64 1.31 0.65 -2.01
C PRO A 64 1.72 0.27 -3.43
N PHE A 65 1.42 1.13 -4.39
CA PHE A 65 1.69 0.96 -5.83
C PHE A 65 1.11 -0.33 -6.42
N THR A 66 0.03 -0.85 -5.86
CA THR A 66 -0.50 -2.17 -6.24
C THR A 66 -2.01 -2.09 -6.45
N SER A 67 -2.47 -2.56 -7.61
CA SER A 67 -3.87 -2.73 -7.96
C SER A 67 -4.28 -4.21 -7.97
N GLY A 68 -5.57 -4.48 -8.07
CA GLY A 68 -6.08 -5.85 -8.22
C GLY A 68 -5.52 -6.55 -9.47
N ASP A 69 -5.45 -5.83 -10.60
CA ASP A 69 -4.84 -6.33 -11.82
C ASP A 69 -3.36 -6.72 -11.63
N THR A 70 -2.59 -5.88 -10.94
CA THR A 70 -1.18 -6.19 -10.62
C THR A 70 -1.05 -7.48 -9.84
N ILE A 71 -1.86 -7.70 -8.81
CA ILE A 71 -1.82 -8.92 -8.00
C ILE A 71 -2.17 -10.16 -8.83
N ASN A 72 -3.17 -10.05 -9.69
CA ASN A 72 -3.67 -11.17 -10.47
C ASN A 72 -2.75 -11.57 -11.62
N ASN A 73 -2.19 -10.60 -12.33
CA ASN A 73 -1.51 -10.79 -13.61
C ASN A 73 0.01 -10.70 -13.54
N SER A 74 0.58 -10.16 -12.46
CA SER A 74 2.04 -10.10 -12.28
C SER A 74 2.66 -11.50 -12.17
N ARG A 75 3.81 -11.67 -12.83
CA ARG A 75 4.64 -12.87 -12.74
C ARG A 75 5.69 -12.80 -11.64
N LEU A 76 5.80 -11.66 -10.96
CA LEU A 76 6.76 -11.46 -9.87
C LEU A 76 6.48 -12.41 -8.71
N SER A 77 7.55 -12.98 -8.15
CA SER A 77 7.47 -13.96 -7.06
C SER A 77 6.75 -13.39 -5.82
N VAL A 78 6.83 -12.08 -5.58
CA VAL A 78 6.10 -11.43 -4.48
C VAL A 78 4.59 -11.66 -4.62
N PHE A 79 4.01 -11.49 -5.81
CA PHE A 79 2.58 -11.69 -6.00
C PHE A 79 2.21 -13.16 -6.20
N THR A 80 2.95 -13.91 -7.01
CA THR A 80 2.67 -15.33 -7.20
C THR A 80 2.78 -16.14 -5.89
N GLY A 81 3.61 -15.69 -4.96
CA GLY A 81 3.79 -16.33 -3.65
C GLY A 81 2.72 -15.98 -2.62
N ILE A 82 2.00 -14.86 -2.80
CA ILE A 82 1.03 -14.38 -1.80
C ILE A 82 -0.40 -14.28 -2.32
N LYS A 83 -0.66 -14.18 -3.63
CA LYS A 83 -1.99 -13.89 -4.20
C LYS A 83 -3.12 -14.77 -3.65
N ASN A 84 -2.85 -16.05 -3.42
CA ASN A 84 -3.84 -16.98 -2.88
C ASN A 84 -4.13 -16.78 -1.37
N LYS A 85 -3.40 -15.90 -0.71
CA LYS A 85 -3.57 -15.54 0.71
C LYS A 85 -4.18 -14.16 0.89
N LEU A 86 -4.23 -13.36 -0.19
CA LEU A 86 -4.76 -12.02 -0.15
C LEU A 86 -6.28 -12.03 -0.34
N PHE A 87 -6.93 -11.06 0.27
CA PHE A 87 -8.31 -10.73 0.03
C PHE A 87 -8.43 -9.88 -1.24
N LEU A 88 -8.61 -10.54 -2.37
CA LEU A 88 -8.85 -9.84 -3.63
C LEU A 88 -10.29 -9.38 -3.72
N ASN A 89 -10.49 -8.07 -3.77
CA ASN A 89 -11.80 -7.44 -3.85
C ASN A 89 -12.11 -6.84 -5.24
N THR A 90 -11.09 -6.78 -6.12
CA THR A 90 -11.20 -6.11 -7.41
C THR A 90 -10.17 -6.64 -8.40
N ILE A 91 -10.49 -6.51 -9.70
CA ILE A 91 -9.57 -6.74 -10.81
C ILE A 91 -9.18 -5.43 -11.51
N GLU A 92 -9.54 -4.29 -10.95
CA GLU A 92 -9.25 -3.00 -11.54
C GLU A 92 -7.75 -2.77 -11.66
N ALA A 93 -7.35 -2.17 -12.79
CA ALA A 93 -5.99 -1.75 -13.06
C ALA A 93 -5.79 -0.30 -12.61
N GLU A 94 -4.59 -0.02 -12.09
CA GLU A 94 -4.14 1.33 -11.79
C GLU A 94 -2.85 1.59 -12.58
N LYS A 95 -2.84 2.69 -13.34
CA LYS A 95 -1.79 2.96 -14.33
C LYS A 95 -0.39 3.03 -13.73
N THR A 96 -0.24 3.68 -12.58
CA THR A 96 1.06 3.81 -11.90
C THR A 96 1.55 2.45 -11.40
N ALA A 97 0.65 1.63 -10.85
CA ALA A 97 0.97 0.27 -10.42
C ALA A 97 1.48 -0.56 -11.60
N THR A 98 0.77 -0.55 -12.72
CA THR A 98 1.19 -1.28 -13.93
C THR A 98 2.60 -0.87 -14.38
N ILE A 99 2.86 0.42 -14.55
CA ILE A 99 4.16 0.93 -15.01
C ILE A 99 5.29 0.54 -14.06
N VAL A 100 5.07 0.67 -12.76
CA VAL A 100 6.09 0.39 -11.73
C VAL A 100 6.43 -1.10 -11.71
N TRP A 101 5.43 -1.98 -11.69
CA TRP A 101 5.68 -3.41 -11.58
C TRP A 101 6.17 -4.02 -12.90
N ASP A 102 5.77 -3.53 -14.06
CA ASP A 102 6.34 -3.92 -15.35
C ASP A 102 7.85 -3.60 -15.42
N TYR A 103 8.24 -2.39 -14.93
CA TYR A 103 9.65 -2.02 -14.85
C TYR A 103 10.45 -2.96 -13.93
N LEU A 104 9.85 -3.44 -12.86
CA LEU A 104 10.49 -4.30 -11.87
C LEU A 104 10.51 -5.78 -12.24
N GLU A 105 9.78 -6.20 -13.28
CA GLU A 105 9.60 -7.62 -13.63
C GLU A 105 10.92 -8.38 -13.79
N ASN A 106 11.97 -7.72 -14.30
CA ASN A 106 13.29 -8.31 -14.54
C ASN A 106 14.34 -7.93 -13.49
N LYS A 107 13.96 -7.33 -12.37
CA LYS A 107 14.90 -6.91 -11.32
C LYS A 107 15.10 -8.02 -10.29
N LYS A 108 16.38 -8.25 -9.94
CA LYS A 108 16.75 -9.27 -8.93
C LYS A 108 16.37 -8.87 -7.49
N LYS A 109 16.33 -7.56 -7.22
CA LYS A 109 15.93 -7.02 -5.92
C LYS A 109 14.72 -6.11 -6.11
N LEU A 110 13.70 -6.34 -5.33
CA LEU A 110 12.49 -5.53 -5.33
C LEU A 110 12.55 -4.53 -4.17
N PRO A 111 12.19 -3.26 -4.38
CA PRO A 111 12.04 -2.32 -3.29
C PRO A 111 10.80 -2.67 -2.45
N VAL A 112 10.80 -2.22 -1.21
CA VAL A 112 9.59 -2.11 -0.41
C VAL A 112 8.94 -0.78 -0.77
N PHE A 113 7.68 -0.81 -1.14
CA PHE A 113 6.92 0.41 -1.41
C PHE A 113 6.17 0.88 -0.17
N TRP A 114 6.16 2.19 0.02
CA TRP A 114 5.35 2.87 1.01
C TRP A 114 4.85 4.22 0.47
N ASN A 115 3.93 4.86 1.18
CA ASN A 115 3.49 6.23 0.86
C ASN A 115 3.89 7.20 1.97
N SER A 116 4.19 8.45 1.61
CA SER A 116 4.47 9.51 2.58
C SER A 116 3.28 9.76 3.51
N PHE A 117 2.06 9.64 2.99
CA PHE A 117 0.82 9.56 3.76
C PHE A 117 0.12 8.24 3.44
N PRO A 118 -0.06 7.32 4.39
CA PRO A 118 -0.53 5.96 4.09
C PRO A 118 -2.03 5.81 3.89
N PHE A 119 -2.79 6.89 4.07
CA PHE A 119 -4.24 6.92 3.90
C PHE A 119 -4.63 7.64 2.61
N HIS A 120 -5.85 7.41 2.11
CA HIS A 120 -6.29 8.00 0.85
C HIS A 120 -6.90 9.39 1.06
N PRO A 121 -6.21 10.48 0.65
CA PRO A 121 -6.77 11.82 0.69
C PRO A 121 -7.68 12.03 -0.54
N HIS A 122 -8.84 12.62 -0.32
CA HIS A 122 -9.85 12.85 -1.35
C HIS A 122 -10.56 14.20 -1.13
N ASP A 123 -11.28 14.67 -2.13
CA ASP A 123 -12.13 15.86 -2.01
C ASP A 123 -13.37 15.56 -1.19
N ILE A 124 -13.93 16.57 -0.55
CA ILE A 124 -15.15 16.44 0.25
C ILE A 124 -16.27 15.84 -0.60
N GLY A 125 -16.86 14.75 -0.12
CA GLY A 125 -17.97 14.07 -0.79
C GLY A 125 -17.60 13.23 -2.00
N ASP A 126 -16.31 13.17 -2.41
CA ASP A 126 -15.85 12.38 -3.55
C ASP A 126 -14.65 11.49 -3.20
N GLN A 127 -14.92 10.32 -2.67
CA GLN A 127 -13.88 9.31 -2.37
C GLN A 127 -13.24 8.66 -3.60
N LEU A 128 -13.71 8.98 -4.81
CA LEU A 128 -13.11 8.54 -6.07
C LEU A 128 -12.18 9.61 -6.67
N SER A 129 -12.03 10.76 -6.02
CA SER A 129 -11.02 11.75 -6.38
C SER A 129 -9.65 11.39 -5.80
N ASN A 130 -8.60 11.97 -6.36
CA ASN A 130 -7.24 11.93 -5.82
C ASN A 130 -6.82 13.36 -5.48
N ARG A 131 -6.59 13.61 -4.21
CA ARG A 131 -6.04 14.88 -3.72
C ARG A 131 -4.61 14.64 -3.23
N ALA A 132 -3.72 15.61 -3.44
CA ALA A 132 -2.42 15.58 -2.78
C ALA A 132 -2.60 15.71 -1.26
N PRO A 133 -1.80 15.00 -0.44
CA PRO A 133 -1.84 15.17 1.00
C PRO A 133 -1.38 16.58 1.40
N SER A 134 -1.99 17.12 2.45
CA SER A 134 -1.55 18.38 3.06
C SER A 134 -0.23 18.21 3.81
N ASN A 135 0.40 19.32 4.20
CA ASN A 135 1.61 19.28 5.02
C ASN A 135 1.40 18.57 6.36
N ASP A 136 0.25 18.76 7.00
CA ASP A 136 -0.07 18.10 8.28
C ASP A 136 -0.25 16.58 8.09
N GLU A 137 -0.86 16.16 6.98
CA GLU A 137 -1.02 14.76 6.62
C GLU A 137 0.35 14.10 6.32
N ILE A 138 1.27 14.82 5.66
CA ILE A 138 2.65 14.34 5.46
C ILE A 138 3.40 14.22 6.80
N GLU A 139 3.24 15.19 7.71
CA GLU A 139 3.84 15.09 9.06
C GLU A 139 3.26 13.89 9.84
N GLU A 140 1.95 13.65 9.78
CA GLU A 140 1.32 12.45 10.32
C GLU A 140 1.96 11.18 9.71
N GLY A 141 2.17 11.17 8.40
CA GLY A 141 2.74 10.04 7.67
C GLY A 141 4.16 9.65 8.11
N LYS A 142 4.97 10.62 8.57
CA LYS A 142 6.34 10.36 9.07
C LYS A 142 6.35 9.39 10.26
N PHE A 143 5.31 9.41 11.09
CA PHE A 143 5.17 8.44 12.19
C PHE A 143 5.16 7.00 11.67
N TYR A 144 4.39 6.75 10.61
CA TYR A 144 4.25 5.40 10.02
C TYR A 144 5.53 4.96 9.29
N ILE A 145 6.22 5.88 8.62
CA ILE A 145 7.51 5.59 7.99
C ILE A 145 8.53 5.15 9.04
N LYS A 146 8.64 5.89 10.16
CA LYS A 146 9.54 5.51 11.27
C LYS A 146 9.21 4.13 11.80
N LYS A 147 7.93 3.84 12.04
CA LYS A 147 7.48 2.53 12.54
C LYS A 147 7.71 1.37 11.56
N LEU A 148 7.73 1.64 10.26
CA LEU A 148 8.01 0.62 9.25
C LEU A 148 9.49 0.24 9.20
N ILE A 149 10.40 1.17 9.47
CA ILE A 149 11.86 0.96 9.39
C ILE A 149 12.49 0.53 10.72
N GLU A 150 11.80 0.67 11.86
CA GLU A 150 12.19 0.13 13.18
C GLU A 150 11.98 -1.40 13.24
#